data_48905f375928645c5a7dbd72a1d702e5
#
_entry.id   48905f375928645c5a7dbd72a1d702e5
#
_cell.length_a   1.000
_cell.length_b   1.000
_cell.length_c   1.000
_cell.angle_alpha   90.00
_cell.angle_beta   90.00
_cell.angle_gamma   90.00
#
_symmetry.space_group_name_H-M   'P 1'
#
loop_
_entity.id
_entity.type
_entity.pdbx_description
1 polymer ?
#
loop_
_entity_poly.entity_id
_entity_poly.type
_entity_poly.pdbx_seq_one_letter_code
_entity_poly.pdbx_strand_id
1 'polypeptide(L)'
;MSDDRVRLVRDDESGIARITIDNPERKNAYDPAMRRQLKTFLEEVAYDDDTKVVLLRGEGGVFSTGADMNNAYAWYGDGPTAPAVGSPAGAARPRRPSQRRRLLVDRQTFDFYHFFLGFPKVTVAEVSGYALGGGFELALMADIAVVGADARLGMPATRFLGPALGSLNLFFHRLGPVLARRLLLTGDTLVAAELAHLGVFTEVVEPDAVGERATWWAEKASRMPADGIVLAKEAFRLIEQLSAYQGEEILSPLVHAYGTNLQFGDGEFNFVKARAEHGTRRAFELRDAHFEVPEP
;
A
#
# COMPACT_ATOMS: atom_id res chain seq x y z
N MET A 1 -19.32 -9.79 -8.90
CA MET A 1 -19.66 -8.40 -9.23
C MET A 1 -18.36 -7.61 -9.19
N SER A 2 -18.03 -6.90 -10.27
CA SER A 2 -16.88 -6.00 -10.31
C SER A 2 -17.07 -4.85 -9.30
N ASP A 3 -16.00 -4.34 -8.75
CA ASP A 3 -16.03 -3.15 -7.88
C ASP A 3 -15.71 -1.94 -8.75
N ASP A 4 -16.69 -1.09 -9.00
CA ASP A 4 -16.57 0.07 -9.90
C ASP A 4 -15.55 1.12 -9.39
N ARG A 5 -15.09 0.98 -8.13
CA ARG A 5 -14.01 1.80 -7.54
C ARG A 5 -12.60 1.38 -7.97
N VAL A 6 -12.48 0.36 -8.82
CA VAL A 6 -11.23 0.01 -9.48
C VAL A 6 -11.53 -0.18 -10.95
N ARG A 7 -10.81 0.52 -11.81
CA ARG A 7 -11.05 0.49 -13.26
C ARG A 7 -9.81 -0.01 -13.99
N LEU A 8 -10.02 -0.80 -15.03
CA LEU A 8 -8.99 -1.23 -15.98
C LEU A 8 -9.35 -0.69 -17.35
N VAL A 9 -8.41 -0.02 -17.99
CA VAL A 9 -8.49 0.42 -19.39
C VAL A 9 -7.27 -0.12 -20.12
N ARG A 10 -7.48 -0.87 -21.17
CA ARG A 10 -6.42 -1.38 -22.06
C ARG A 10 -6.32 -0.50 -23.29
N ASP A 11 -5.11 -0.28 -23.73
CA ASP A 11 -4.78 0.38 -24.96
C ASP A 11 -3.87 -0.57 -25.75
N ASP A 12 -4.50 -1.34 -26.65
CA ASP A 12 -3.83 -2.40 -27.40
C ASP A 12 -2.82 -1.82 -28.40
N GLU A 13 -3.00 -0.57 -28.85
CA GLU A 13 -2.07 0.10 -29.77
C GLU A 13 -0.75 0.44 -29.07
N SER A 14 -0.82 0.95 -27.84
CA SER A 14 0.36 1.28 -27.04
C SER A 14 0.91 0.11 -26.23
N GLY A 15 0.14 -0.96 -26.04
CA GLY A 15 0.46 -2.08 -25.16
C GLY A 15 0.49 -1.69 -23.69
N ILE A 16 -0.32 -0.69 -23.28
CA ILE A 16 -0.37 -0.17 -21.91
C ILE A 16 -1.76 -0.43 -21.30
N ALA A 17 -1.80 -1.13 -20.19
CA ALA A 17 -2.99 -1.25 -19.36
C ALA A 17 -2.94 -0.22 -18.21
N ARG A 18 -3.99 0.57 -18.07
CA ARG A 18 -4.12 1.54 -16.96
C ARG A 18 -5.08 1.00 -15.91
N ILE A 19 -4.58 0.82 -14.69
CA ILE A 19 -5.39 0.46 -13.53
C ILE A 19 -5.54 1.71 -12.65
N THR A 20 -6.77 2.12 -12.40
CA THR A 20 -7.09 3.31 -11.59
C THR A 20 -7.81 2.90 -10.32
N ILE A 21 -7.29 3.31 -9.17
CA ILE A 21 -7.97 3.24 -7.89
C ILE A 21 -8.88 4.49 -7.80
N ASP A 22 -10.19 4.29 -7.73
CA ASP A 22 -11.20 5.35 -7.79
C ASP A 22 -12.08 5.37 -6.54
N ASN A 23 -11.51 5.88 -5.47
CA ASN A 23 -12.18 6.11 -4.19
C ASN A 23 -11.74 7.46 -3.59
N PRO A 24 -11.89 8.58 -4.33
CA PRO A 24 -11.30 9.87 -3.98
C PRO A 24 -11.83 10.42 -2.64
N GLU A 25 -13.08 10.15 -2.29
CA GLU A 25 -13.68 10.56 -1.00
C GLU A 25 -12.91 9.99 0.21
N ARG A 26 -12.18 8.89 0.00
CA ARG A 26 -11.32 8.24 1.01
C ARG A 26 -9.84 8.29 0.64
N LYS A 27 -9.45 9.26 -0.20
CA LYS A 27 -8.07 9.39 -0.69
C LYS A 27 -7.54 8.07 -1.25
N ASN A 28 -8.36 7.39 -2.04
CA ASN A 28 -8.08 6.11 -2.67
C ASN A 28 -7.62 5.02 -1.71
N ALA A 29 -8.09 5.06 -0.45
CA ALA A 29 -8.00 3.92 0.44
C ALA A 29 -8.82 2.76 -0.14
N TYR A 30 -8.27 1.54 -0.07
CA TYR A 30 -8.90 0.34 -0.63
C TYR A 30 -9.28 -0.66 0.46
N ASP A 31 -10.47 -1.20 0.32
CA ASP A 31 -10.98 -2.30 1.12
C ASP A 31 -10.63 -3.67 0.51
N PRO A 32 -10.98 -4.79 1.18
CA PRO A 32 -10.70 -6.13 0.63
C PRO A 32 -11.36 -6.42 -0.73
N ALA A 33 -12.51 -5.80 -1.06
CA ALA A 33 -13.16 -6.00 -2.36
C ALA A 33 -12.37 -5.31 -3.48
N MET A 34 -11.99 -4.05 -3.28
CA MET A 34 -11.13 -3.31 -4.20
C MET A 34 -9.78 -4.00 -4.39
N ARG A 35 -9.17 -4.51 -3.31
CA ARG A 35 -7.90 -5.24 -3.40
C ARG A 35 -8.03 -6.52 -4.22
N ARG A 36 -9.12 -7.27 -4.07
CA ARG A 36 -9.39 -8.44 -4.93
C ARG A 36 -9.56 -8.02 -6.37
N GLN A 37 -10.28 -6.94 -6.64
CA GLN A 37 -10.47 -6.43 -7.99
C GLN A 37 -9.14 -5.98 -8.63
N LEU A 38 -8.28 -5.28 -7.87
CA LEU A 38 -6.92 -4.94 -8.31
C LEU A 38 -6.13 -6.19 -8.70
N LYS A 39 -6.17 -7.23 -7.85
CA LYS A 39 -5.49 -8.50 -8.14
C LYS A 39 -6.06 -9.18 -9.37
N THR A 40 -7.38 -9.24 -9.52
CA THR A 40 -8.04 -9.82 -10.71
C THR A 40 -7.61 -9.11 -11.98
N PHE A 41 -7.57 -7.78 -12.00
CA PHE A 41 -7.12 -7.02 -13.16
C PHE A 41 -5.65 -7.25 -13.48
N LEU A 42 -4.80 -7.34 -12.47
CA LEU A 42 -3.40 -7.71 -12.66
C LEU A 42 -3.26 -9.14 -13.22
N GLU A 43 -4.03 -10.10 -12.72
CA GLU A 43 -4.05 -11.47 -13.23
C GLU A 43 -4.51 -11.53 -14.69
N GLU A 44 -5.56 -10.80 -15.04
CA GLU A 44 -6.03 -10.68 -16.44
C GLU A 44 -4.94 -10.11 -17.35
N VAL A 45 -4.30 -9.02 -16.92
CA VAL A 45 -3.24 -8.37 -17.70
C VAL A 45 -1.98 -9.22 -17.78
N ALA A 46 -1.68 -10.04 -16.76
CA ALA A 46 -0.52 -10.93 -16.80
C ALA A 46 -0.56 -11.93 -17.97
N TYR A 47 -1.75 -12.40 -18.33
CA TYR A 47 -1.98 -13.36 -19.42
C TYR A 47 -2.38 -12.71 -20.76
N ASP A 48 -2.46 -11.40 -20.81
CA ASP A 48 -2.81 -10.66 -22.02
C ASP A 48 -1.55 -10.38 -22.85
N ASP A 49 -1.40 -11.05 -23.98
CA ASP A 49 -0.20 -10.95 -24.81
C ASP A 49 -0.02 -9.56 -25.48
N ASP A 50 -1.08 -8.77 -25.61
CA ASP A 50 -1.02 -7.44 -26.22
C ASP A 50 -0.54 -6.38 -25.22
N THR A 51 -0.70 -6.60 -23.93
CA THR A 51 -0.23 -5.68 -22.89
C THR A 51 1.22 -5.98 -22.47
N LYS A 52 2.06 -4.95 -22.40
CA LYS A 52 3.47 -5.01 -21.96
C LYS A 52 3.71 -4.27 -20.66
N VAL A 53 2.91 -3.26 -20.37
CA VAL A 53 3.08 -2.35 -19.23
C VAL A 53 1.77 -2.16 -18.49
N VAL A 54 1.83 -2.16 -17.16
CA VAL A 54 0.73 -1.73 -16.29
C VAL A 54 1.08 -0.37 -15.69
N LEU A 55 0.23 0.63 -15.91
CA LEU A 55 0.30 1.92 -15.23
C LEU A 55 -0.76 1.97 -14.14
N LEU A 56 -0.32 1.98 -12.88
CA LEU A 56 -1.16 2.08 -11.69
C LEU A 56 -1.24 3.54 -11.22
N ARG A 57 -2.47 4.04 -11.04
CA ARG A 57 -2.73 5.41 -10.61
C ARG A 57 -3.91 5.50 -9.65
N GLY A 58 -4.05 6.65 -9.01
CA GLY A 58 -5.24 6.99 -8.24
C GLY A 58 -6.05 8.10 -8.91
N GLU A 59 -7.37 8.09 -8.74
CA GLU A 59 -8.24 9.14 -9.23
C GLU A 59 -8.17 10.39 -8.35
N GLY A 60 -8.43 11.56 -8.91
CA GLY A 60 -8.57 12.82 -8.15
C GLY A 60 -7.26 13.35 -7.55
N GLY A 61 -6.10 13.08 -8.17
CA GLY A 61 -4.81 13.66 -7.76
C GLY A 61 -4.23 13.05 -6.47
N VAL A 62 -4.69 11.88 -6.06
CA VAL A 62 -4.17 11.12 -4.92
C VAL A 62 -3.89 9.69 -5.34
N PHE A 63 -2.69 9.18 -5.13
CA PHE A 63 -2.37 7.80 -5.45
C PHE A 63 -3.14 6.82 -4.57
N SER A 64 -2.80 6.71 -3.30
CA SER A 64 -3.55 5.88 -2.34
C SER A 64 -3.06 6.09 -0.90
N THR A 65 -3.98 6.06 0.06
CA THR A 65 -3.68 6.02 1.49
C THR A 65 -3.69 4.59 2.06
N GLY A 66 -3.70 3.58 1.18
CA GLY A 66 -3.60 2.18 1.56
C GLY A 66 -4.91 1.59 2.08
N ALA A 67 -4.83 0.79 3.11
CA ALA A 67 -5.97 0.06 3.65
C ALA A 67 -7.06 0.98 4.24
N ASP A 68 -8.34 0.78 3.85
CA ASP A 68 -9.47 1.50 4.44
C ASP A 68 -9.70 1.08 5.90
N MET A 69 -9.36 1.97 6.82
CA MET A 69 -9.45 1.73 8.25
C MET A 69 -10.86 1.90 8.84
N ASN A 70 -11.84 2.34 8.03
CA ASN A 70 -13.21 2.50 8.54
C ASN A 70 -13.83 1.16 8.96
N ASN A 71 -13.41 0.07 8.34
CA ASN A 71 -13.93 -1.27 8.61
C ASN A 71 -12.81 -2.31 8.81
N ALA A 72 -11.77 -1.97 9.52
CA ALA A 72 -10.59 -2.81 9.70
C ALA A 72 -10.88 -4.20 10.33
N TYR A 73 -11.94 -4.33 11.14
CA TYR A 73 -12.32 -5.62 11.71
C TYR A 73 -13.02 -6.56 10.72
N ALA A 74 -13.75 -6.02 9.73
CA ALA A 74 -14.38 -6.82 8.69
C ALA A 74 -13.35 -7.53 7.77
N TRP A 75 -12.10 -7.09 7.79
CA TRP A 75 -11.04 -7.74 7.03
C TRP A 75 -10.76 -9.17 7.48
N TYR A 76 -11.02 -9.47 8.76
CA TYR A 76 -10.79 -10.81 9.32
C TYR A 76 -12.04 -11.70 9.28
N GLY A 77 -13.09 -11.31 8.54
CA GLY A 77 -14.34 -12.07 8.36
C GLY A 77 -15.40 -11.77 9.41
N ASP A 78 -16.48 -12.54 9.42
CA ASP A 78 -17.71 -12.34 10.23
C ASP A 78 -17.49 -12.42 11.75
N GLY A 79 -16.53 -11.70 12.25
CA GLY A 79 -16.47 -11.35 13.67
C GLY A 79 -17.47 -10.23 13.94
N PRO A 80 -18.05 -10.11 15.14
CA PRO A 80 -18.89 -8.97 15.46
C PRO A 80 -18.10 -7.68 15.18
N THR A 81 -18.64 -6.85 14.28
CA THR A 81 -18.15 -5.49 14.04
C THR A 81 -18.06 -4.77 15.37
N ALA A 82 -17.05 -3.92 15.55
CA ALA A 82 -17.05 -3.04 16.72
C ALA A 82 -18.41 -2.35 16.82
N PRO A 83 -19.05 -2.30 18.01
CA PRO A 83 -20.33 -1.64 18.14
C PRO A 83 -20.24 -0.24 17.55
N ALA A 84 -21.21 0.14 16.74
CA ALA A 84 -21.29 1.48 16.19
C ALA A 84 -21.28 2.50 17.35
N VAL A 85 -20.70 3.67 17.10
CA VAL A 85 -20.77 4.79 18.07
C VAL A 85 -22.24 4.98 18.46
N GLY A 86 -22.56 4.83 19.75
CA GLY A 86 -23.95 4.90 20.25
C GLY A 86 -24.62 3.55 20.52
N SER A 87 -23.93 2.42 20.39
CA SER A 87 -24.50 1.12 20.78
C SER A 87 -24.86 1.07 22.27
N PRO A 88 -25.97 0.40 22.67
CA PRO A 88 -26.43 0.33 24.06
C PRO A 88 -25.35 -0.27 24.97
N ALA A 89 -25.28 0.24 26.20
CA ALA A 89 -24.47 -0.35 27.25
C ALA A 89 -24.89 -1.82 27.46
N GLY A 90 -24.02 -2.77 27.17
CA GLY A 90 -24.31 -4.21 27.25
C GLY A 90 -24.22 -4.95 25.93
N ALA A 91 -23.97 -4.27 24.81
CA ALA A 91 -23.65 -4.94 23.55
C ALA A 91 -22.44 -5.86 23.73
N ALA A 92 -22.53 -7.12 23.27
CA ALA A 92 -21.44 -8.08 23.36
C ALA A 92 -20.15 -7.50 22.77
N ARG A 93 -19.06 -7.49 23.56
CA ARG A 93 -17.77 -7.02 23.07
C ARG A 93 -17.37 -7.85 21.85
N PRO A 94 -16.94 -7.21 20.74
CA PRO A 94 -16.51 -7.93 19.56
C PRO A 94 -15.38 -8.89 19.94
N ARG A 95 -15.57 -10.17 19.61
CA ARG A 95 -14.57 -11.19 19.87
C ARG A 95 -13.39 -10.98 18.93
N ARG A 96 -12.18 -10.85 19.46
CA ARG A 96 -10.97 -10.74 18.62
C ARG A 96 -10.87 -11.98 17.71
N PRO A 97 -10.54 -11.81 16.42
CA PRO A 97 -10.31 -12.95 15.53
C PRO A 97 -9.21 -13.86 16.09
N SER A 98 -9.35 -15.17 15.89
CA SER A 98 -8.27 -16.11 16.28
C SER A 98 -6.99 -15.84 15.48
N GLN A 99 -5.82 -16.15 16.06
CA GLN A 99 -4.53 -15.98 15.36
C GLN A 99 -4.48 -16.78 14.04
N ARG A 100 -5.05 -17.99 14.00
CA ARG A 100 -5.14 -18.75 12.75
C ARG A 100 -5.96 -18.05 11.67
N ARG A 101 -7.06 -17.38 12.05
CA ARG A 101 -7.87 -16.59 11.12
C ARG A 101 -7.10 -15.35 10.62
N ARG A 102 -6.43 -14.66 11.53
CA ARG A 102 -5.61 -13.48 11.19
C ARG A 102 -4.51 -13.87 10.21
N LEU A 103 -3.74 -14.91 10.50
CA LEU A 103 -2.65 -15.36 9.63
C LEU A 103 -3.15 -15.72 8.22
N LEU A 104 -4.31 -16.39 8.10
CA LEU A 104 -4.88 -16.72 6.79
C LEU A 104 -5.28 -15.46 5.99
N VAL A 105 -5.91 -14.49 6.66
CA VAL A 105 -6.33 -13.23 6.01
C VAL A 105 -5.12 -12.38 5.65
N ASP A 106 -4.13 -12.30 6.54
CA ASP A 106 -2.91 -11.55 6.29
C ASP A 106 -2.11 -12.18 5.13
N ARG A 107 -2.03 -13.52 5.07
CA ARG A 107 -1.43 -14.20 3.92
C ARG A 107 -2.11 -13.81 2.61
N GLN A 108 -3.43 -13.82 2.53
CA GLN A 108 -4.16 -13.38 1.33
C GLN A 108 -3.93 -11.89 1.02
N THR A 109 -3.71 -11.08 2.05
CA THR A 109 -3.38 -9.66 1.86
C THR A 109 -2.01 -9.52 1.22
N PHE A 110 -1.01 -10.19 1.76
CA PHE A 110 0.36 -10.13 1.25
C PHE A 110 0.54 -10.84 -0.09
N ASP A 111 -0.26 -11.87 -0.40
CA ASP A 111 -0.30 -12.49 -1.73
C ASP A 111 -0.59 -11.45 -2.84
N PHE A 112 -1.40 -10.43 -2.58
CA PHE A 112 -1.61 -9.34 -3.52
C PHE A 112 -0.35 -8.50 -3.73
N TYR A 113 0.30 -8.08 -2.65
CA TYR A 113 1.51 -7.28 -2.73
C TYR A 113 2.67 -8.04 -3.39
N HIS A 114 2.87 -9.30 -2.99
CA HIS A 114 3.90 -10.15 -3.59
C HIS A 114 3.63 -10.46 -5.06
N PHE A 115 2.35 -10.60 -5.44
CA PHE A 115 1.98 -10.75 -6.84
C PHE A 115 2.32 -9.48 -7.65
N PHE A 116 2.03 -8.29 -7.11
CA PHE A 116 2.38 -7.03 -7.77
C PHE A 116 3.89 -6.83 -7.87
N LEU A 117 4.61 -7.14 -6.82
CA LEU A 117 6.06 -7.03 -6.75
C LEU A 117 6.76 -7.96 -7.75
N GLY A 118 6.30 -9.22 -7.85
CA GLY A 118 6.79 -10.21 -8.82
C GLY A 118 6.04 -10.20 -10.16
N PHE A 119 5.34 -9.11 -10.50
CA PHE A 119 4.52 -9.04 -11.70
C PHE A 119 5.37 -9.23 -12.97
N PRO A 120 4.94 -10.08 -13.93
CA PRO A 120 5.81 -10.46 -15.05
C PRO A 120 6.05 -9.36 -16.09
N LYS A 121 5.24 -8.31 -16.09
CA LYS A 121 5.34 -7.18 -17.00
C LYS A 121 5.81 -5.93 -16.28
N VAL A 122 6.18 -4.88 -17.02
CA VAL A 122 6.62 -3.62 -16.39
C VAL A 122 5.47 -2.98 -15.64
N THR A 123 5.74 -2.58 -14.39
CA THR A 123 4.81 -1.82 -13.56
C THR A 123 5.28 -0.39 -13.41
N VAL A 124 4.41 0.57 -13.72
CA VAL A 124 4.65 2.01 -13.54
C VAL A 124 3.66 2.54 -12.50
N ALA A 125 4.14 3.22 -11.47
CA ALA A 125 3.30 3.92 -10.51
C ALA A 125 3.31 5.44 -10.78
N GLU A 126 2.11 6.01 -10.98
CA GLU A 126 1.85 7.45 -11.09
C GLU A 126 1.42 7.96 -9.72
N VAL A 127 2.36 8.54 -8.96
CA VAL A 127 2.18 8.84 -7.54
C VAL A 127 1.99 10.34 -7.33
N SER A 128 0.75 10.76 -7.10
CA SER A 128 0.39 12.14 -6.74
C SER A 128 -0.18 12.21 -5.32
N GLY A 129 -0.03 13.34 -4.66
CA GLY A 129 -0.64 13.71 -3.39
C GLY A 129 -0.24 12.84 -2.22
N TYR A 130 -0.82 11.64 -2.08
CA TYR A 130 -0.54 10.73 -0.96
C TYR A 130 -0.23 9.33 -1.43
N ALA A 131 0.86 8.75 -0.91
CA ALA A 131 1.11 7.32 -0.91
C ALA A 131 1.45 6.89 0.53
N LEU A 132 0.45 6.39 1.25
CA LEU A 132 0.58 6.03 2.67
C LEU A 132 0.22 4.57 2.90
N GLY A 133 0.86 3.95 3.89
CA GLY A 133 0.59 2.55 4.22
C GLY A 133 0.78 1.65 3.00
N GLY A 134 -0.23 0.82 2.68
CA GLY A 134 -0.20 -0.03 1.50
C GLY A 134 -0.07 0.71 0.16
N GLY A 135 -0.47 1.98 0.09
CA GLY A 135 -0.21 2.83 -1.08
C GLY A 135 1.29 3.14 -1.24
N PHE A 136 1.99 3.35 -0.12
CA PHE A 136 3.44 3.54 -0.15
C PHE A 136 4.17 2.23 -0.51
N GLU A 137 3.69 1.09 0.00
CA GLU A 137 4.21 -0.22 -0.39
C GLU A 137 4.08 -0.43 -1.91
N LEU A 138 2.92 -0.15 -2.51
CA LEU A 138 2.71 -0.26 -3.96
C LEU A 138 3.64 0.66 -4.76
N ALA A 139 3.86 1.90 -4.30
CA ALA A 139 4.79 2.82 -4.94
C ALA A 139 6.26 2.30 -4.90
N LEU A 140 6.66 1.68 -3.78
CA LEU A 140 8.00 1.09 -3.63
C LEU A 140 8.17 -0.24 -4.38
N MET A 141 7.07 -0.96 -4.64
CA MET A 141 7.07 -2.25 -5.35
C MET A 141 7.08 -2.08 -6.87
N ALA A 142 6.62 -0.96 -7.40
CA ALA A 142 6.64 -0.72 -8.83
C ALA A 142 8.07 -0.72 -9.38
N ASP A 143 8.22 -1.19 -10.62
CA ASP A 143 9.52 -1.14 -11.33
C ASP A 143 9.96 0.30 -11.58
N ILE A 144 8.99 1.13 -11.95
CA ILE A 144 9.16 2.54 -12.25
C ILE A 144 8.14 3.31 -11.41
N ALA A 145 8.61 4.24 -10.60
CA ALA A 145 7.75 5.14 -9.86
C ALA A 145 8.07 6.60 -10.20
N VAL A 146 7.05 7.33 -10.66
CA VAL A 146 7.10 8.77 -10.90
C VAL A 146 6.26 9.45 -9.83
N VAL A 147 6.88 10.32 -9.06
CA VAL A 147 6.30 10.86 -7.83
C VAL A 147 6.28 12.38 -7.87
N GLY A 148 5.15 12.97 -7.52
CA GLY A 148 5.05 14.43 -7.37
C GLY A 148 5.90 14.93 -6.20
N ALA A 149 6.63 16.03 -6.41
CA ALA A 149 7.56 16.56 -5.42
C ALA A 149 6.89 16.90 -4.07
N ASP A 150 5.61 17.26 -4.10
CA ASP A 150 4.77 17.54 -2.92
C ASP A 150 4.09 16.33 -2.31
N ALA A 151 4.20 15.15 -2.94
CA ALA A 151 3.53 13.94 -2.48
C ALA A 151 4.03 13.54 -1.07
N ARG A 152 3.07 13.19 -0.21
CA ARG A 152 3.36 12.72 1.15
C ARG A 152 3.42 11.20 1.19
N LEU A 153 4.55 10.70 1.67
CA LEU A 153 4.92 9.29 1.64
C LEU A 153 5.19 8.79 3.05
N GLY A 154 4.80 7.57 3.37
CA GLY A 154 5.15 6.99 4.67
C GLY A 154 4.26 5.86 5.14
N MET A 155 4.54 5.40 6.37
CA MET A 155 3.84 4.29 7.02
C MET A 155 3.26 4.70 8.39
N PRO A 156 2.32 5.66 8.44
CA PRO A 156 1.75 6.15 9.71
C PRO A 156 0.94 5.09 10.47
N ALA A 157 0.66 3.95 9.84
CA ALA A 157 0.02 2.81 10.49
C ALA A 157 0.85 2.24 11.65
N THR A 158 2.17 2.43 11.66
CA THR A 158 3.05 2.01 12.77
C THR A 158 2.68 2.66 14.09
N ARG A 159 2.08 3.86 14.06
CA ARG A 159 1.63 4.60 15.23
C ARG A 159 0.46 3.95 15.99
N PHE A 160 -0.18 2.91 15.40
CA PHE A 160 -1.29 2.20 16.04
C PHE A 160 -1.24 0.68 15.86
N LEU A 161 -0.40 0.18 14.96
CA LEU A 161 -0.17 -1.25 14.76
C LEU A 161 1.23 -1.70 15.20
N GLY A 162 2.07 -0.74 15.63
CA GLY A 162 3.47 -0.96 15.94
C GLY A 162 4.36 -1.03 14.68
N PRO A 163 5.68 -0.93 14.87
CA PRO A 163 6.64 -0.85 13.75
C PRO A 163 6.86 -2.18 13.01
N ALA A 164 6.42 -3.30 13.58
CA ALA A 164 6.53 -4.62 12.97
C ALA A 164 5.34 -4.91 12.06
N LEU A 165 5.17 -4.12 11.01
CA LEU A 165 4.20 -4.34 9.94
C LEU A 165 4.79 -5.24 8.86
N GLY A 166 3.97 -5.67 7.90
CA GLY A 166 4.43 -6.40 6.74
C GLY A 166 5.45 -5.61 5.89
N SER A 167 5.98 -6.24 4.86
CA SER A 167 6.90 -5.62 3.89
C SER A 167 8.17 -5.00 4.48
N LEU A 168 8.66 -5.52 5.62
CA LEU A 168 9.85 -4.97 6.30
C LEU A 168 11.10 -5.04 5.42
N ASN A 169 11.30 -6.15 4.70
CA ASN A 169 12.44 -6.32 3.82
C ASN A 169 12.40 -5.33 2.65
N LEU A 170 11.21 -5.07 2.09
CA LEU A 170 11.01 -4.06 1.06
C LEU A 170 11.46 -2.67 1.53
N PHE A 171 11.03 -2.25 2.72
CA PHE A 171 11.44 -0.96 3.28
C PHE A 171 12.96 -0.87 3.44
N PHE A 172 13.58 -1.90 4.01
CA PHE A 172 15.05 -1.91 4.20
C PHE A 172 15.81 -1.97 2.89
N HIS A 173 15.26 -2.68 1.90
CA HIS A 173 15.89 -2.80 0.58
C HIS A 173 15.78 -1.51 -0.24
N ARG A 174 14.58 -0.92 -0.30
CA ARG A 174 14.31 0.27 -1.14
C ARG A 174 14.75 1.59 -0.50
N LEU A 175 14.63 1.72 0.82
CA LEU A 175 14.92 2.97 1.54
C LEU A 175 16.27 2.96 2.26
N GLY A 176 16.89 1.78 2.36
CA GLY A 176 18.05 1.59 3.23
C GLY A 176 17.69 1.59 4.72
N PRO A 177 18.57 1.08 5.59
CA PRO A 177 18.25 0.82 7.00
C PRO A 177 17.98 2.09 7.83
N VAL A 178 18.58 3.22 7.47
CA VAL A 178 18.43 4.46 8.25
C VAL A 178 17.04 5.05 8.07
N LEU A 179 16.63 5.24 6.81
CA LEU A 179 15.33 5.84 6.49
C LEU A 179 14.18 4.88 6.83
N ALA A 180 14.36 3.57 6.57
CA ALA A 180 13.37 2.56 6.95
C ALA A 180 13.09 2.58 8.47
N ARG A 181 14.15 2.64 9.31
CA ARG A 181 13.99 2.74 10.77
C ARG A 181 13.31 4.03 11.19
N ARG A 182 13.71 5.18 10.61
CA ARG A 182 13.03 6.46 10.89
C ARG A 182 11.53 6.33 10.65
N LEU A 183 11.11 5.94 9.46
CA LEU A 183 9.70 5.85 9.10
C LEU A 183 8.92 4.81 9.93
N LEU A 184 9.52 3.64 10.16
CA LEU A 184 8.83 2.56 10.88
C LEU A 184 8.75 2.80 12.38
N LEU A 185 9.76 3.43 12.99
CA LEU A 185 9.79 3.66 14.45
C LEU A 185 9.04 4.93 14.87
N THR A 186 8.86 5.91 13.97
CA THR A 186 8.16 7.16 14.28
C THR A 186 6.77 7.23 13.65
N GLY A 187 6.55 6.49 12.54
CA GLY A 187 5.36 6.63 11.71
C GLY A 187 5.28 7.99 11.01
N ASP A 188 6.40 8.67 10.84
CA ASP A 188 6.47 9.94 10.13
C ASP A 188 6.04 9.80 8.67
N THR A 189 5.66 10.92 8.10
CA THR A 189 5.52 11.07 6.66
C THR A 189 6.58 12.04 6.15
N LEU A 190 7.09 11.79 4.96
CA LEU A 190 8.06 12.63 4.27
C LEU A 190 7.41 13.23 3.02
N VAL A 191 7.91 14.35 2.59
CA VAL A 191 7.58 14.92 1.29
C VAL A 191 8.54 14.32 0.26
N ALA A 192 8.03 13.93 -0.92
CA ALA A 192 8.82 13.21 -1.92
C ALA A 192 10.08 13.97 -2.34
N ALA A 193 10.04 15.31 -2.38
CA ALA A 193 11.20 16.14 -2.65
C ALA A 193 12.40 15.86 -1.72
N GLU A 194 12.15 15.50 -0.46
CA GLU A 194 13.20 15.12 0.50
C GLU A 194 13.95 13.85 0.09
N LEU A 195 13.31 12.97 -0.68
CA LEU A 195 13.85 11.70 -1.13
C LEU A 195 14.46 11.73 -2.54
N ALA A 196 14.29 12.81 -3.28
CA ALA A 196 14.70 12.92 -4.68
C ALA A 196 16.20 12.60 -4.89
N HIS A 197 17.04 13.05 -3.96
CA HIS A 197 18.51 12.85 -4.03
C HIS A 197 18.96 11.43 -3.63
N LEU A 198 18.07 10.62 -3.07
CA LEU A 198 18.39 9.27 -2.59
C LEU A 198 18.18 8.18 -3.65
N GLY A 199 17.54 8.51 -4.79
CA GLY A 199 17.26 7.54 -5.84
C GLY A 199 16.27 6.42 -5.43
N VAL A 200 15.37 6.72 -4.49
CA VAL A 200 14.33 5.79 -4.04
C VAL A 200 13.29 5.56 -5.15
N PHE A 201 12.99 6.60 -5.93
CA PHE A 201 12.06 6.57 -7.04
C PHE A 201 12.77 6.85 -8.36
N THR A 202 12.15 6.45 -9.47
CA THR A 202 12.72 6.69 -10.81
C THR A 202 12.80 8.18 -11.09
N GLU A 203 11.74 8.92 -10.78
CA GLU A 203 11.73 10.38 -10.87
C GLU A 203 10.88 11.00 -9.75
N VAL A 204 11.32 12.14 -9.26
CA VAL A 204 10.51 13.07 -8.47
C VAL A 204 10.38 14.34 -9.30
N VAL A 205 9.15 14.72 -9.63
CA VAL A 205 8.83 15.78 -10.60
C VAL A 205 7.82 16.78 -10.02
N GLU A 206 7.66 17.92 -10.67
CA GLU A 206 6.60 18.85 -10.30
C GLU A 206 5.22 18.18 -10.32
N PRO A 207 4.30 18.53 -9.41
CA PRO A 207 3.03 17.80 -9.21
C PRO A 207 2.16 17.71 -10.47
N ASP A 208 2.16 18.72 -11.31
CA ASP A 208 1.41 18.78 -12.56
C ASP A 208 2.04 17.96 -13.69
N ALA A 209 3.31 17.60 -13.57
CA ALA A 209 4.03 16.80 -14.56
C ALA A 209 3.94 15.27 -14.32
N VAL A 210 3.42 14.82 -13.18
CA VAL A 210 3.44 13.38 -12.79
C VAL A 210 2.79 12.50 -13.84
N GLY A 211 1.57 12.83 -14.28
CA GLY A 211 0.82 12.01 -15.24
C GLY A 211 1.50 11.93 -16.61
N GLU A 212 2.01 13.05 -17.12
CA GLU A 212 2.75 13.09 -18.38
C GLU A 212 4.02 12.24 -18.30
N ARG A 213 4.80 12.40 -17.22
CA ARG A 213 6.06 11.66 -17.03
C ARG A 213 5.84 10.18 -16.81
N ALA A 214 4.83 9.79 -16.05
CA ALA A 214 4.47 8.37 -15.86
C ALA A 214 4.03 7.72 -17.18
N THR A 215 3.23 8.43 -17.98
CA THR A 215 2.84 7.98 -19.32
C THR A 215 4.06 7.83 -20.24
N TRP A 216 4.96 8.79 -20.24
CA TRP A 216 6.19 8.73 -21.02
C TRP A 216 7.06 7.51 -20.65
N TRP A 217 7.19 7.20 -19.35
CA TRP A 217 7.91 6.01 -18.92
C TRP A 217 7.21 4.72 -19.35
N ALA A 218 5.88 4.69 -19.26
CA ALA A 218 5.09 3.55 -19.72
C ALA A 218 5.27 3.31 -21.23
N GLU A 219 5.18 4.36 -22.06
CA GLU A 219 5.42 4.30 -23.49
C GLU A 219 6.86 3.90 -23.82
N LYS A 220 7.85 4.40 -23.10
CA LYS A 220 9.24 4.00 -23.27
C LYS A 220 9.45 2.53 -22.98
N ALA A 221 8.85 2.02 -21.91
CA ALA A 221 8.94 0.63 -21.52
C ALA A 221 8.17 -0.30 -22.48
N SER A 222 7.02 0.13 -23.04
CA SER A 222 6.23 -0.67 -23.96
C SER A 222 6.95 -0.95 -25.31
N ARG A 223 7.97 -0.16 -25.64
CA ARG A 223 8.80 -0.38 -26.84
C ARG A 223 9.81 -1.52 -26.69
N MET A 224 10.01 -2.01 -25.47
CA MET A 224 10.90 -3.15 -25.23
C MET A 224 10.27 -4.45 -25.75
N PRO A 225 11.08 -5.42 -26.19
CA PRO A 225 10.57 -6.74 -26.58
C PRO A 225 9.87 -7.42 -25.41
N ALA A 226 8.62 -7.87 -25.61
CA ALA A 226 7.78 -8.46 -24.56
C ALA A 226 8.44 -9.66 -23.87
N ASP A 227 8.95 -10.61 -24.64
CA ASP A 227 9.65 -11.81 -24.12
C ASP A 227 10.89 -11.40 -23.30
N GLY A 228 11.62 -10.37 -23.76
CA GLY A 228 12.79 -9.86 -23.07
C GLY A 228 12.44 -9.26 -21.71
N ILE A 229 11.29 -8.57 -21.60
CA ILE A 229 10.79 -8.03 -20.33
C ILE A 229 10.49 -9.18 -19.36
N VAL A 230 9.70 -10.17 -19.77
CA VAL A 230 9.30 -11.29 -18.91
C VAL A 230 10.53 -12.06 -18.41
N LEU A 231 11.47 -12.37 -19.30
CA LEU A 231 12.73 -13.04 -18.93
C LEU A 231 13.56 -12.20 -17.96
N ALA A 232 13.66 -10.89 -18.19
CA ALA A 232 14.39 -9.99 -17.29
C ALA A 232 13.72 -9.90 -15.92
N LYS A 233 12.39 -9.79 -15.85
CA LYS A 233 11.63 -9.74 -14.61
C LYS A 233 11.79 -11.03 -13.79
N GLU A 234 11.80 -12.21 -14.42
CA GLU A 234 12.08 -13.46 -13.71
C GLU A 234 13.53 -13.50 -13.19
N ALA A 235 14.51 -12.99 -13.96
CA ALA A 235 15.89 -12.90 -13.49
C ALA A 235 16.02 -11.91 -12.32
N PHE A 236 15.34 -10.75 -12.38
CA PHE A 236 15.31 -9.76 -11.29
C PHE A 236 14.70 -10.37 -10.03
N ARG A 237 13.58 -11.08 -10.17
CA ARG A 237 12.94 -11.79 -9.05
C ARG A 237 13.90 -12.77 -8.38
N LEU A 238 14.69 -13.53 -9.14
CA LEU A 238 15.69 -14.42 -8.57
C LEU A 238 16.77 -13.66 -7.80
N ILE A 239 17.28 -12.55 -8.36
CA ILE A 239 18.29 -11.70 -7.69
C ILE A 239 17.73 -11.14 -6.38
N GLU A 240 16.50 -10.65 -6.41
CA GLU A 240 15.84 -10.11 -5.23
C GLU A 240 15.54 -11.19 -4.18
N GLN A 241 15.20 -12.41 -4.58
CA GLN A 241 15.04 -13.55 -3.67
C GLN A 241 16.33 -13.88 -2.91
N LEU A 242 17.46 -13.84 -3.60
CA LEU A 242 18.77 -14.04 -2.96
C LEU A 242 19.10 -12.95 -1.93
N SER A 243 18.50 -11.78 -2.07
CA SER A 243 18.71 -10.62 -1.20
C SER A 243 17.68 -10.49 -0.06
N ALA A 244 16.83 -11.46 0.20
CA ALA A 244 15.89 -11.56 1.34
C ALA A 244 14.39 -11.63 0.96
N TYR A 245 14.04 -11.76 -0.30
CA TYR A 245 12.66 -11.79 -0.77
C TYR A 245 11.85 -12.98 -0.24
N GLN A 246 12.49 -14.14 -0.07
CA GLN A 246 11.85 -15.30 0.56
C GLN A 246 11.40 -15.02 2.00
N GLY A 247 12.17 -14.18 2.71
CA GLY A 247 11.80 -13.72 4.04
C GLY A 247 10.53 -12.87 4.02
N GLU A 248 10.31 -12.10 2.96
CA GLU A 248 9.13 -11.25 2.81
C GLU A 248 7.85 -12.06 2.70
N GLU A 249 7.81 -13.09 1.86
CA GLU A 249 6.62 -13.95 1.68
C GLU A 249 6.19 -14.67 2.95
N ILE A 250 7.14 -15.08 3.77
CA ILE A 250 6.88 -15.83 5.01
C ILE A 250 6.75 -14.89 6.19
N LEU A 251 7.65 -13.92 6.30
CA LEU A 251 7.77 -13.06 7.46
C LEU A 251 6.65 -12.02 7.52
N SER A 252 6.29 -11.41 6.39
CA SER A 252 5.31 -10.32 6.35
C SER A 252 3.94 -10.72 6.93
N PRO A 253 3.27 -11.79 6.49
CA PRO A 253 1.99 -12.17 7.08
C PRO A 253 2.13 -12.61 8.54
N LEU A 254 3.24 -13.23 8.92
CA LEU A 254 3.48 -13.67 10.29
C LEU A 254 3.67 -12.49 11.23
N VAL A 255 4.53 -11.54 10.85
CA VAL A 255 4.83 -10.34 11.64
C VAL A 255 3.60 -9.44 11.74
N HIS A 256 2.86 -9.26 10.65
CA HIS A 256 1.61 -8.50 10.66
C HIS A 256 0.56 -9.13 11.59
N ALA A 257 0.35 -10.44 11.51
CA ALA A 257 -0.59 -11.15 12.38
C ALA A 257 -0.24 -11.00 13.87
N TYR A 258 1.06 -10.93 14.19
CA TYR A 258 1.55 -10.72 15.55
C TYR A 258 1.50 -9.24 15.94
N GLY A 259 2.00 -8.35 15.07
CA GLY A 259 2.11 -6.91 15.31
C GLY A 259 0.77 -6.21 15.51
N THR A 260 -0.28 -6.71 14.86
CA THR A 260 -1.65 -6.17 15.03
C THR A 260 -2.36 -6.67 16.30
N ASN A 261 -1.69 -7.45 17.15
CA ASN A 261 -2.24 -7.95 18.43
C ASN A 261 -1.61 -7.25 19.66
N LEU A 262 -1.32 -5.96 19.54
CA LEU A 262 -0.67 -5.20 20.61
C LEU A 262 -1.53 -5.10 21.87
N GLN A 263 -0.86 -5.11 23.01
CA GLN A 263 -1.38 -4.64 24.28
C GLN A 263 -0.90 -3.21 24.49
N PHE A 264 -1.80 -2.33 24.87
CA PHE A 264 -1.47 -0.92 25.13
C PHE A 264 -1.39 -0.70 26.64
N GLY A 265 -0.31 -0.10 27.09
CA GLY A 265 -0.13 0.34 28.47
C GLY A 265 -0.85 1.65 28.77
N ASP A 266 -0.81 2.04 30.03
CA ASP A 266 -1.34 3.33 30.47
C ASP A 266 -0.55 4.47 29.81
N GLY A 267 -1.25 5.41 29.17
CA GLY A 267 -0.63 6.53 28.46
C GLY A 267 -0.27 6.24 26.99
N GLU A 268 -0.35 5.01 26.52
CA GLU A 268 -0.16 4.69 25.11
C GLU A 268 -1.43 4.96 24.28
N PHE A 269 -1.25 5.48 23.08
CA PHE A 269 -2.37 5.80 22.21
C PHE A 269 -3.00 4.54 21.60
N ASN A 270 -4.23 4.25 21.99
CA ASN A 270 -5.01 3.13 21.47
C ASN A 270 -5.99 3.62 20.39
N PHE A 271 -5.58 3.53 19.13
CA PHE A 271 -6.38 3.95 17.99
C PHE A 271 -7.75 3.23 17.91
N VAL A 272 -7.79 1.95 18.23
CA VAL A 272 -9.05 1.16 18.18
C VAL A 272 -10.05 1.69 19.19
N LYS A 273 -9.58 2.03 20.40
CA LYS A 273 -10.40 2.64 21.45
C LYS A 273 -10.87 4.04 21.03
N ALA A 274 -9.95 4.88 20.59
CA ALA A 274 -10.24 6.23 20.13
C ALA A 274 -11.25 6.23 18.97
N ARG A 275 -11.10 5.32 18.02
CA ARG A 275 -12.05 5.16 16.91
C ARG A 275 -13.43 4.72 17.38
N ALA A 276 -13.51 3.80 18.32
CA ALA A 276 -14.79 3.33 18.87
C ALA A 276 -15.53 4.42 19.63
N GLU A 277 -14.80 5.32 20.31
CA GLU A 277 -15.35 6.42 21.12
C GLU A 277 -15.68 7.67 20.30
N HIS A 278 -14.87 7.98 19.29
CA HIS A 278 -14.94 9.28 18.61
C HIS A 278 -15.12 9.19 17.08
N GLY A 279 -15.16 8.00 16.52
CA GLY A 279 -15.20 7.78 15.08
C GLY A 279 -13.82 7.90 14.41
N THR A 280 -13.74 7.44 13.15
CA THR A 280 -12.44 7.26 12.45
C THR A 280 -11.70 8.58 12.23
N ARG A 281 -12.40 9.64 11.79
CA ARG A 281 -11.78 10.94 11.52
C ARG A 281 -11.13 11.51 12.77
N ARG A 282 -11.89 11.56 13.88
CA ARG A 282 -11.38 12.11 15.12
C ARG A 282 -10.26 11.26 15.73
N ALA A 283 -10.32 9.94 15.56
CA ALA A 283 -9.26 9.05 15.99
C ALA A 283 -7.92 9.32 15.28
N PHE A 284 -7.95 9.65 13.98
CA PHE A 284 -6.74 10.07 13.27
C PHE A 284 -6.20 11.41 13.80
N GLU A 285 -7.06 12.39 14.03
CA GLU A 285 -6.66 13.69 14.60
C GLU A 285 -6.00 13.51 15.99
N LEU A 286 -6.61 12.69 16.84
CA LEU A 286 -6.07 12.39 18.16
C LEU A 286 -4.74 11.63 18.11
N ARG A 287 -4.62 10.69 17.16
CA ARG A 287 -3.36 9.98 16.91
C ARG A 287 -2.26 10.96 16.54
N ASP A 288 -2.51 11.79 15.53
CA ASP A 288 -1.48 12.70 15.05
C ASP A 288 -1.06 13.70 16.12
N ALA A 289 -2.00 14.25 16.88
CA ALA A 289 -1.70 15.11 18.00
C ALA A 289 -0.90 14.42 19.14
N HIS A 290 -1.16 13.10 19.37
CA HIS A 290 -0.41 12.35 20.40
C HIS A 290 1.07 12.14 20.01
N PHE A 291 1.35 11.98 18.72
CA PHE A 291 2.71 11.73 18.22
C PHE A 291 3.43 13.02 17.75
N GLU A 292 2.76 14.16 17.84
CA GLU A 292 3.38 15.44 17.50
C GLU A 292 4.32 15.87 18.65
N VAL A 293 5.60 15.99 18.31
CA VAL A 293 6.62 16.54 19.20
C VAL A 293 7.12 17.82 18.55
N PRO A 294 7.01 18.98 19.23
CA PRO A 294 7.54 20.23 18.70
C PRO A 294 9.03 20.10 18.35
N GLU A 295 9.41 20.60 17.20
CA GLU A 295 10.82 20.72 16.86
C GLU A 295 11.50 21.73 17.80
N PRO A 296 12.76 21.47 18.20
CA PRO A 296 13.51 22.34 19.12
C PRO A 296 13.87 23.69 18.50
#